data_298ca5b01c92b02510ff05ef010fb91b
#
_entry.id   298ca5b01c92b02510ff05ef010fb91b
#
_cell.length_a   1.000
_cell.length_b   1.000
_cell.length_c   1.000
_cell.angle_alpha   90.00
_cell.angle_beta   90.00
_cell.angle_gamma   90.00
#
_symmetry.space_group_name_H-M   'P 1'
#
loop_
_entity.id
_entity.type
_entity.pdbx_description
1 polymer ?
#
loop_
_entity_poly.entity_id
_entity_poly.type
_entity_poly.pdbx_seq_one_letter_code
_entity_poly.pdbx_strand_id
1 'polypeptide(L)'
;MYFVRTAGERDLEKIRAVLVESFHATYDRFYGVPKVDELIAHLFSPAALKARLAKKNAEFVVADSGKDIGAVGYAAMSADLAKTAILHLLYVHPALQRQGIGRDMFAELETCFPDAEIMRLEVEPKNEDAIGFYSKLGFIEAGRNENVGPGQSGIATLVLEKHLPAH
;
A
#
# COMPACT_ATOMS: atom_id res chain seq x y z
N MET A 1 5.06 14.12 -15.83
CA MET A 1 3.69 13.55 -15.72
C MET A 1 3.77 12.05 -15.51
N TYR A 2 2.95 11.55 -14.62
CA TYR A 2 2.86 10.12 -14.30
C TYR A 2 1.49 9.59 -14.70
N PHE A 3 1.45 8.38 -15.23
CA PHE A 3 0.20 7.68 -15.49
C PHE A 3 0.18 6.35 -14.73
N VAL A 4 -1.00 5.94 -14.32
CA VAL A 4 -1.19 4.71 -13.54
C VAL A 4 -1.44 3.56 -14.50
N ARG A 5 -0.74 2.45 -14.29
CA ARG A 5 -0.92 1.23 -15.08
C ARG A 5 -0.66 -0.01 -14.22
N THR A 6 -1.08 -1.16 -14.71
CA THR A 6 -0.78 -2.45 -14.09
C THR A 6 0.72 -2.72 -14.12
N ALA A 7 1.26 -3.20 -13.01
CA ALA A 7 2.65 -3.60 -12.90
C ALA A 7 2.91 -4.91 -13.63
N GLY A 8 4.13 -5.06 -14.14
CA GLY A 8 4.60 -6.30 -14.75
C GLY A 8 5.91 -6.76 -14.12
N GLU A 9 6.33 -7.97 -14.46
CA GLU A 9 7.56 -8.56 -13.91
C GLU A 9 8.79 -7.68 -14.18
N ARG A 10 8.85 -7.03 -15.34
CA ARG A 10 9.93 -6.12 -15.72
C ARG A 10 10.05 -4.90 -14.79
N ASP A 11 9.00 -4.59 -14.04
CA ASP A 11 8.95 -3.42 -13.15
C ASP A 11 9.49 -3.70 -11.75
N LEU A 12 9.68 -4.98 -11.39
CA LEU A 12 9.91 -5.37 -9.99
C LEU A 12 11.14 -4.71 -9.36
N GLU A 13 12.21 -4.54 -10.11
CA GLU A 13 13.42 -3.91 -9.59
C GLU A 13 13.17 -2.44 -9.22
N LYS A 14 12.50 -1.69 -10.10
CA LYS A 14 12.15 -0.29 -9.86
C LYS A 14 11.09 -0.16 -8.76
N ILE A 15 10.13 -1.09 -8.72
CA ILE A 15 9.14 -1.15 -7.65
C ILE A 15 9.83 -1.31 -6.30
N ARG A 16 10.77 -2.26 -6.19
CA ARG A 16 11.48 -2.49 -4.94
C ARG A 16 12.24 -1.23 -4.50
N ALA A 17 12.88 -0.54 -5.43
CA ALA A 17 13.61 0.70 -5.12
C ALA A 17 12.70 1.76 -4.53
N VAL A 18 11.51 1.96 -5.09
CA VAL A 18 10.52 2.91 -4.55
C VAL A 18 10.07 2.49 -3.15
N LEU A 19 9.78 1.21 -2.95
CA LEU A 19 9.33 0.69 -1.67
C LEU A 19 10.41 0.83 -0.58
N VAL A 20 11.66 0.53 -0.91
CA VAL A 20 12.78 0.67 0.04
C VAL A 20 12.91 2.12 0.49
N GLU A 21 12.99 3.07 -0.44
CA GLU A 21 13.13 4.48 -0.10
C GLU A 21 11.92 5.02 0.65
N SER A 22 10.72 4.63 0.22
CA SER A 22 9.49 5.08 0.87
C SER A 22 9.35 4.51 2.28
N PHE A 23 9.70 3.25 2.49
CA PHE A 23 9.64 2.62 3.79
C PHE A 23 10.60 3.29 4.78
N HIS A 24 11.84 3.55 4.38
CA HIS A 24 12.79 4.27 5.22
C HIS A 24 12.32 5.68 5.52
N ALA A 25 11.84 6.40 4.53
CA ALA A 25 11.34 7.76 4.71
C ALA A 25 10.15 7.83 5.67
N THR A 26 9.32 6.80 5.69
CA THR A 26 8.10 6.76 6.52
C THR A 26 8.37 6.21 7.91
N TYR A 27 9.12 5.11 8.02
CA TYR A 27 9.16 4.29 9.24
C TYR A 27 10.44 4.36 10.05
N ASP A 28 11.56 4.86 9.52
CA ASP A 28 12.82 4.94 10.27
C ASP A 28 12.66 5.69 11.59
N ARG A 29 11.91 6.78 11.56
CA ARG A 29 11.66 7.61 12.76
C ARG A 29 10.82 6.89 13.82
N PHE A 30 10.05 5.85 13.42
CA PHE A 30 9.19 5.11 14.34
C PHE A 30 9.84 3.83 14.87
N TYR A 31 10.61 3.15 14.04
CA TYR A 31 11.13 1.82 14.34
C TYR A 31 12.66 1.73 14.30
N GLY A 32 13.35 2.71 13.74
CA GLY A 32 14.79 2.67 13.53
C GLY A 32 15.18 1.90 12.27
N VAL A 33 16.34 2.27 11.70
CA VAL A 33 16.83 1.70 10.43
C VAL A 33 16.95 0.17 10.46
N PRO A 34 17.55 -0.46 11.51
CA PRO A 34 17.69 -1.92 11.51
C PRO A 34 16.35 -2.67 11.44
N LYS A 35 15.33 -2.19 12.15
CA LYS A 35 14.01 -2.82 12.12
C LYS A 35 13.34 -2.64 10.77
N VAL A 36 13.46 -1.47 10.16
CA VAL A 36 12.92 -1.19 8.83
C VAL A 36 13.61 -2.07 7.78
N ASP A 37 14.93 -2.23 7.85
CA ASP A 37 15.67 -3.14 6.96
C ASP A 37 15.15 -4.58 7.07
N GLU A 38 14.87 -5.03 8.28
CA GLU A 38 14.33 -6.36 8.54
C GLU A 38 12.93 -6.51 7.90
N LEU A 39 12.07 -5.52 8.07
CA LEU A 39 10.73 -5.53 7.47
C LEU A 39 10.81 -5.55 5.94
N ILE A 40 11.67 -4.73 5.35
CA ILE A 40 11.88 -4.69 3.90
C ILE A 40 12.35 -6.04 3.38
N ALA A 41 13.34 -6.65 4.04
CA ALA A 41 13.88 -7.94 3.63
C ALA A 41 12.81 -9.03 3.62
N HIS A 42 11.87 -8.97 4.56
CA HIS A 42 10.79 -9.93 4.64
C HIS A 42 9.67 -9.62 3.65
N LEU A 43 9.20 -8.36 3.61
CA LEU A 43 8.02 -7.98 2.85
C LEU A 43 8.28 -7.80 1.35
N PHE A 44 9.46 -7.36 0.97
CA PHE A 44 9.78 -6.93 -0.39
C PHE A 44 10.96 -7.68 -1.01
N SER A 45 11.18 -8.92 -0.61
CA SER A 45 12.12 -9.79 -1.32
C SER A 45 11.66 -9.97 -2.77
N PRO A 46 12.55 -10.29 -3.70
CA PRO A 46 12.15 -10.57 -5.08
C PRO A 46 11.03 -11.61 -5.18
N ALA A 47 11.11 -12.67 -4.36
CA ALA A 47 10.08 -13.71 -4.34
C ALA A 47 8.74 -13.18 -3.83
N ALA A 48 8.75 -12.36 -2.78
CA ALA A 48 7.52 -11.77 -2.22
C ALA A 48 6.84 -10.83 -3.21
N LEU A 49 7.63 -10.02 -3.92
CA LEU A 49 7.08 -9.10 -4.93
C LEU A 49 6.51 -9.89 -6.12
N LYS A 50 7.22 -10.92 -6.56
CA LYS A 50 6.76 -11.77 -7.66
C LYS A 50 5.47 -12.50 -7.29
N ALA A 51 5.34 -12.96 -6.05
CA ALA A 51 4.12 -13.59 -5.55
C ALA A 51 2.91 -12.64 -5.64
N ARG A 52 3.12 -11.36 -5.35
CA ARG A 52 2.04 -10.37 -5.47
C ARG A 52 1.56 -10.19 -6.92
N LEU A 53 2.47 -10.25 -7.88
CA LEU A 53 2.09 -10.17 -9.30
C LEU A 53 1.23 -11.36 -9.73
N ALA A 54 1.50 -12.52 -9.17
CA ALA A 54 0.82 -13.77 -9.53
C ALA A 54 -0.50 -13.99 -8.79
N LYS A 55 -0.77 -13.21 -7.74
CA LYS A 55 -1.93 -13.41 -6.88
C LYS A 55 -3.24 -13.10 -7.61
N LYS A 56 -4.20 -14.01 -7.50
CA LYS A 56 -5.55 -13.82 -8.05
C LYS A 56 -6.36 -12.86 -7.19
N ASN A 57 -7.31 -12.17 -7.81
CA ASN A 57 -8.18 -11.21 -7.13
C ASN A 57 -7.39 -10.09 -6.45
N ALA A 58 -6.30 -9.68 -7.10
CA ALA A 58 -5.41 -8.63 -6.62
C ALA A 58 -5.05 -7.71 -7.78
N GLU A 59 -4.71 -6.47 -7.45
CA GLU A 59 -4.27 -5.48 -8.42
C GLU A 59 -2.96 -4.86 -7.93
N PHE A 60 -1.96 -4.92 -8.78
CA PHE A 60 -0.64 -4.34 -8.53
C PHE A 60 -0.43 -3.24 -9.57
N VAL A 61 -0.40 -1.99 -9.14
CA VAL A 61 -0.32 -0.84 -10.03
C VAL A 61 0.89 0.02 -9.73
N VAL A 62 1.35 0.74 -10.73
CA VAL A 62 2.47 1.68 -10.61
C VAL A 62 2.11 2.99 -11.29
N ALA A 63 2.73 4.07 -10.81
CA ALA A 63 2.70 5.35 -11.50
C ALA A 63 4.00 5.47 -12.30
N ASP A 64 3.86 5.57 -13.61
CA ASP A 64 4.96 5.51 -14.57
C ASP A 64 5.09 6.84 -15.30
N SER A 65 6.31 7.39 -15.36
CA SER A 65 6.60 8.61 -16.10
C SER A 65 7.04 8.37 -17.54
N GLY A 66 7.18 7.10 -17.93
CA GLY A 66 7.81 6.70 -19.18
C GLY A 66 9.29 6.37 -19.03
N LYS A 67 9.91 6.80 -17.93
CA LYS A 67 11.31 6.51 -17.59
C LYS A 67 11.43 5.82 -16.24
N ASP A 68 10.70 6.31 -15.24
CA ASP A 68 10.82 5.84 -13.87
C ASP A 68 9.45 5.54 -13.27
N ILE A 69 9.47 4.70 -12.25
CA ILE A 69 8.29 4.44 -11.43
C ILE A 69 8.37 5.33 -10.20
N GLY A 70 7.31 6.12 -9.99
CA GLY A 70 7.26 7.08 -8.89
C GLY A 70 6.36 6.67 -7.75
N ALA A 71 5.52 5.65 -7.93
CA ALA A 71 4.61 5.19 -6.90
C ALA A 71 4.20 3.75 -7.15
N VAL A 72 3.82 3.06 -6.07
CA VAL A 72 3.45 1.64 -6.08
C VAL A 72 2.17 1.46 -5.27
N GLY A 73 1.20 0.75 -5.81
CA GLY A 73 -0.03 0.41 -5.12
C GLY A 73 -0.37 -1.07 -5.28
N TYR A 74 -0.87 -1.67 -4.22
CA TYR A 74 -1.27 -3.08 -4.25
C TYR A 74 -2.45 -3.32 -3.32
N ALA A 75 -3.50 -3.91 -3.85
CA ALA A 75 -4.67 -4.29 -3.09
C ALA A 75 -5.14 -5.68 -3.53
N ALA A 76 -5.80 -6.39 -2.66
CA ALA A 76 -6.30 -7.73 -2.95
C ALA A 76 -7.59 -7.98 -2.18
N MET A 77 -8.47 -8.83 -2.74
CA MET A 77 -9.65 -9.29 -2.00
C MET A 77 -9.21 -10.08 -0.77
N SER A 78 -9.86 -9.82 0.35
CA SER A 78 -9.60 -10.55 1.58
C SER A 78 -10.10 -11.99 1.48
N ALA A 79 -9.32 -12.93 2.00
CA ALA A 79 -9.74 -14.33 2.13
C ALA A 79 -10.69 -14.52 3.31
N ASP A 80 -10.60 -13.66 4.32
CA ASP A 80 -11.30 -13.83 5.59
C ASP A 80 -12.54 -12.94 5.74
N LEU A 81 -12.49 -11.73 5.18
CA LEU A 81 -13.54 -10.74 5.33
C LEU A 81 -14.38 -10.69 4.05
N ALA A 82 -15.66 -10.95 4.19
CA ALA A 82 -16.57 -10.95 3.05
C ALA A 82 -16.65 -9.56 2.40
N LYS A 83 -16.68 -9.53 1.07
CA LYS A 83 -16.87 -8.31 0.27
C LYS A 83 -15.91 -7.17 0.61
N THR A 84 -14.69 -7.54 1.02
CA THR A 84 -13.68 -6.58 1.48
C THR A 84 -12.40 -6.73 0.66
N ALA A 85 -11.91 -5.63 0.12
CA ALA A 85 -10.59 -5.53 -0.47
C ALA A 85 -9.64 -4.91 0.55
N ILE A 86 -8.41 -5.41 0.61
CA ILE A 86 -7.39 -4.90 1.52
C ILE A 86 -6.38 -4.09 0.70
N LEU A 87 -6.19 -2.84 1.06
CA LEU A 87 -5.13 -2.00 0.49
C LEU A 87 -3.86 -2.28 1.29
N HIS A 88 -2.95 -3.04 0.71
CA HIS A 88 -1.70 -3.44 1.37
C HIS A 88 -0.58 -2.44 1.20
N LEU A 89 -0.46 -1.84 0.02
CA LEU A 89 0.62 -0.91 -0.31
C LEU A 89 0.06 0.29 -1.06
N LEU A 90 0.47 1.47 -0.65
CA LEU A 90 0.26 2.69 -1.40
C LEU A 90 1.37 3.66 -1.00
N TYR A 91 2.44 3.66 -1.78
CA TYR A 91 3.65 4.44 -1.47
C TYR A 91 4.05 5.28 -2.67
N VAL A 92 4.26 6.56 -2.43
CA VAL A 92 4.76 7.51 -3.41
C VAL A 92 6.20 7.84 -3.03
N HIS A 93 7.11 7.83 -4.00
CA HIS A 93 8.51 8.19 -3.76
C HIS A 93 8.57 9.52 -3.01
N PRO A 94 9.42 9.63 -1.96
CA PRO A 94 9.45 10.84 -1.13
C PRO A 94 9.62 12.14 -1.90
N ALA A 95 10.38 12.14 -2.99
CA ALA A 95 10.60 13.32 -3.82
C ALA A 95 9.35 13.76 -4.60
N LEU A 96 8.32 12.91 -4.69
CA LEU A 96 7.15 13.13 -5.55
C LEU A 96 5.86 13.29 -4.76
N GLN A 97 5.92 13.35 -3.44
CA GLN A 97 4.74 13.51 -2.60
C GLN A 97 4.09 14.88 -2.80
N ARG A 98 2.80 14.97 -2.47
CA ARG A 98 1.98 16.18 -2.56
C ARG A 98 1.71 16.66 -3.99
N GLN A 99 1.79 15.77 -4.97
CA GLN A 99 1.49 16.08 -6.38
C GLN A 99 0.22 15.38 -6.87
N GLY A 100 -0.53 14.74 -5.98
CA GLY A 100 -1.77 14.05 -6.32
C GLY A 100 -1.57 12.64 -6.87
N ILE A 101 -0.34 12.12 -6.92
CA ILE A 101 -0.05 10.79 -7.46
C ILE A 101 -0.72 9.70 -6.61
N GLY A 102 -0.61 9.79 -5.28
CA GLY A 102 -1.23 8.82 -4.38
C GLY A 102 -2.75 8.77 -4.52
N ARG A 103 -3.38 9.93 -4.68
CA ARG A 103 -4.83 10.01 -4.90
C ARG A 103 -5.23 9.37 -6.22
N ASP A 104 -4.46 9.60 -7.29
CA ASP A 104 -4.73 9.02 -8.60
C ASP A 104 -4.57 7.50 -8.57
N MET A 105 -3.55 7.01 -7.87
CA MET A 105 -3.32 5.58 -7.66
C MET A 105 -4.51 4.95 -6.93
N PHE A 106 -4.96 5.59 -5.86
CA PHE A 106 -6.10 5.08 -5.08
C PHE A 106 -7.37 5.08 -5.92
N ALA A 107 -7.62 6.13 -6.69
CA ALA A 107 -8.79 6.21 -7.56
C ALA A 107 -8.85 5.04 -8.54
N GLU A 108 -7.70 4.63 -9.08
CA GLU A 108 -7.62 3.45 -9.93
C GLU A 108 -7.92 2.16 -9.15
N LEU A 109 -7.26 1.98 -8.00
CA LEU A 109 -7.43 0.76 -7.20
C LEU A 109 -8.86 0.58 -6.71
N GLU A 110 -9.53 1.66 -6.33
CA GLU A 110 -10.90 1.56 -5.80
C GLU A 110 -11.91 1.06 -6.85
N THR A 111 -11.58 1.17 -8.15
CA THR A 111 -12.45 0.69 -9.22
C THR A 111 -12.17 -0.75 -9.65
N CYS A 112 -11.12 -1.37 -9.12
CA CYS A 112 -10.65 -2.68 -9.57
C CYS A 112 -11.37 -3.86 -8.91
N PHE A 113 -12.21 -3.62 -7.92
CA PHE A 113 -12.81 -4.67 -7.11
C PHE A 113 -14.34 -4.58 -7.12
N PRO A 114 -14.99 -5.01 -8.22
CA PRO A 114 -16.45 -4.88 -8.32
C PRO A 114 -17.22 -5.69 -7.28
N ASP A 115 -16.62 -6.75 -6.73
CA ASP A 115 -17.25 -7.58 -5.72
C ASP A 115 -17.03 -7.07 -4.29
N ALA A 116 -16.24 -6.02 -4.12
CA ALA A 116 -15.98 -5.44 -2.81
C ALA A 116 -16.94 -4.30 -2.51
N GLU A 117 -17.44 -4.27 -1.28
CA GLU A 117 -18.24 -3.17 -0.75
C GLU A 117 -17.41 -2.25 0.15
N ILE A 118 -16.31 -2.79 0.69
CA ILE A 118 -15.44 -2.10 1.64
C ILE A 118 -13.99 -2.24 1.19
N MET A 119 -13.22 -1.16 1.30
CA MET A 119 -11.76 -1.23 1.26
C MET A 119 -11.22 -0.94 2.64
N ARG A 120 -10.31 -1.79 3.10
CA ARG A 120 -9.74 -1.76 4.45
C ARG A 120 -8.22 -1.64 4.35
N LEU A 121 -7.63 -0.92 5.29
CA LEU A 121 -6.18 -0.83 5.39
C LEU A 121 -5.75 -0.75 6.85
N GLU A 122 -4.48 -0.99 7.08
CA GLU A 122 -3.86 -0.80 8.38
C GLU A 122 -2.76 0.24 8.25
N VAL A 123 -2.66 1.13 9.22
CA VAL A 123 -1.69 2.23 9.21
C VAL A 123 -1.08 2.39 10.62
N GLU A 124 0.20 2.77 10.67
CA GLU A 124 0.86 3.10 11.93
C GLU A 124 0.12 4.26 12.62
N PRO A 125 -0.32 4.09 13.88
CA PRO A 125 -1.08 5.15 14.56
C PRO A 125 -0.33 6.48 14.67
N LYS A 126 1.00 6.45 14.65
CA LYS A 126 1.84 7.65 14.73
C LYS A 126 2.02 8.35 13.38
N ASN A 127 1.60 7.70 12.29
CA ASN A 127 1.75 8.25 10.94
C ASN A 127 0.57 9.17 10.61
N GLU A 128 0.60 10.37 11.17
CA GLU A 128 -0.46 11.36 11.02
C GLU A 128 -0.68 11.78 9.58
N ASP A 129 0.38 11.87 8.80
CA ASP A 129 0.30 12.25 7.38
C ASP A 129 -0.51 11.24 6.58
N ALA A 130 -0.26 9.95 6.79
CA ALA A 130 -1.00 8.89 6.12
C ALA A 130 -2.47 8.85 6.58
N ILE A 131 -2.70 8.96 7.88
CA ILE A 131 -4.07 8.99 8.43
C ILE A 131 -4.86 10.15 7.83
N GLY A 132 -4.25 11.33 7.76
CA GLY A 132 -4.87 12.50 7.15
C GLY A 132 -5.17 12.30 5.66
N PHE A 133 -4.24 11.70 4.94
CA PHE A 133 -4.40 11.36 3.52
C PHE A 133 -5.61 10.44 3.31
N TYR A 134 -5.67 9.35 4.06
CA TYR A 134 -6.77 8.39 3.93
C TYR A 134 -8.11 8.98 4.41
N SER A 135 -8.09 9.80 5.45
CA SER A 135 -9.29 10.49 5.93
C SER A 135 -9.91 11.37 4.83
N LYS A 136 -9.08 12.07 4.08
CA LYS A 136 -9.54 12.90 2.95
C LYS A 136 -10.12 12.06 1.80
N LEU A 137 -9.70 10.80 1.68
CA LEU A 137 -10.24 9.88 0.69
C LEU A 137 -11.57 9.24 1.14
N GLY A 138 -11.99 9.47 2.37
CA GLY A 138 -13.24 8.94 2.90
C GLY A 138 -13.10 7.74 3.84
N PHE A 139 -11.88 7.39 4.23
CA PHE A 139 -11.67 6.33 5.22
C PHE A 139 -12.04 6.81 6.62
N ILE A 140 -12.60 5.90 7.41
CA ILE A 140 -12.93 6.13 8.82
C ILE A 140 -12.26 5.05 9.67
N GLU A 141 -12.02 5.37 10.93
CA GLU A 141 -11.44 4.42 11.88
C GLU A 141 -12.42 3.29 12.17
N ALA A 142 -11.94 2.05 12.07
CA ALA A 142 -12.75 0.85 12.27
C ALA A 142 -12.22 -0.05 13.40
N GLY A 143 -11.01 0.19 13.89
CA GLY A 143 -10.45 -0.62 14.97
C GLY A 143 -8.94 -0.52 15.06
N ARG A 144 -8.35 -1.47 15.77
CA ARG A 144 -6.91 -1.53 16.01
C ARG A 144 -6.46 -2.99 15.98
N ASN A 145 -5.28 -3.23 15.40
CA ASN A 145 -4.63 -4.52 15.44
C ASN A 145 -3.31 -4.38 16.20
N GLU A 146 -3.07 -5.25 17.20
CA GLU A 146 -1.94 -5.09 18.12
C GLU A 146 -0.66 -5.79 17.64
N ASN A 147 -0.75 -6.77 16.73
CA ASN A 147 0.41 -7.53 16.26
C ASN A 147 0.34 -7.73 14.76
N VAL A 148 1.11 -6.93 14.03
CA VAL A 148 1.13 -6.95 12.57
C VAL A 148 2.50 -7.40 12.09
N GLY A 149 2.52 -8.14 10.98
CA GLY A 149 3.74 -8.67 10.39
C GLY A 149 4.06 -10.08 10.90
N PRO A 150 5.26 -10.59 10.58
CA PRO A 150 5.62 -11.97 10.91
C PRO A 150 5.71 -12.18 12.42
N GLY A 151 5.03 -13.22 12.89
CA GLY A 151 5.01 -13.57 14.30
C GLY A 151 4.30 -12.52 15.14
N GLN A 152 4.67 -12.43 16.42
CA GLN A 152 4.16 -11.41 17.33
C GLN A 152 5.12 -10.22 17.32
N SER A 153 5.00 -9.36 16.32
CA SER A 153 5.92 -8.24 16.11
C SER A 153 5.82 -7.16 17.18
N GLY A 154 4.69 -7.08 17.90
CA GLY A 154 4.42 -5.98 18.81
C GLY A 154 4.07 -4.67 18.11
N ILE A 155 3.94 -4.67 16.79
CA ILE A 155 3.60 -3.49 16.01
C ILE A 155 2.08 -3.34 15.98
N ALA A 156 1.57 -2.27 16.57
CA ALA A 156 0.15 -1.94 16.54
C ALA A 156 -0.18 -1.14 15.28
N THR A 157 -1.35 -1.38 14.71
CA THR A 157 -1.86 -0.59 13.59
C THR A 157 -3.27 -0.10 13.88
N LEU A 158 -3.60 1.02 13.27
CA LEU A 158 -4.94 1.54 13.22
C LEU A 158 -5.62 0.97 11.97
N VAL A 159 -6.83 0.45 12.13
CA VAL A 159 -7.60 -0.09 11.01
C VAL A 159 -8.53 0.98 10.47
N LEU A 160 -8.44 1.27 9.19
CA LEU A 160 -9.30 2.23 8.50
C LEU A 160 -10.12 1.51 7.44
N GLU A 161 -11.37 1.96 7.25
CA GLU A 161 -12.26 1.39 6.24
C GLU A 161 -12.99 2.47 5.48
N LYS A 162 -13.26 2.19 4.20
CA LYS A 162 -14.06 3.05 3.33
C LYS A 162 -15.07 2.20 2.59
N HIS A 163 -16.32 2.66 2.56
CA HIS A 163 -17.32 2.06 1.69
C HIS A 163 -17.02 2.44 0.25
N LEU A 164 -16.97 1.43 -0.62
CA LEU A 164 -16.67 1.67 -2.04
C LEU A 164 -17.95 2.08 -2.76
N PRO A 165 -17.83 2.93 -3.82
CA PRO A 165 -18.97 3.30 -4.63
C PRO A 165 -19.61 2.05 -5.26
N ALA A 166 -20.94 2.08 -5.40
CA ALA A 166 -21.65 1.02 -6.10
C ALA A 166 -21.27 1.04 -7.60
N HIS A 167 -21.18 -0.16 -8.20
CA HIS A 167 -20.86 -0.31 -9.62
C HIS A 167 -22.10 -0.58 -10.45
#